data_074c62d962592e15b2ad25cd87ff7dcf
#
_entry.id   074c62d962592e15b2ad25cd87ff7dcf
#
_cell.length_a   1.000
_cell.length_b   1.000
_cell.length_c   1.000
_cell.angle_alpha   90.00
_cell.angle_beta   90.00
_cell.angle_gamma   90.00
#
_symmetry.space_group_name_H-M   'P 1'
#
loop_
_entity.id
_entity.type
_entity.pdbx_description
1 polymer ?
#
loop_
_entity_poly.entity_id
_entity_poly.type
_entity_poly.pdbx_seq_one_letter_code
_entity_poly.pdbx_strand_id
1 'polypeptide(L)'
;TLVRAIIKIDSVKSKLIEPGYAYVRITQFQERTGENLAEAITKLYSGSKVPMKGLILDLRNDPGGLLNSAVAVSAAFLPSNALVVYTEGRTNDAKMQLRANPEYYLRGSGRDFLANLPQSIKTIPMVTLVNGGSASASEIVAGALQDHKRSIVMGSQTFGKGSVQTILPLSNNTAIKLTTARYFTPNGQSIQAKGITPDILDEE
;
A
#
# COMPACT_ATOMS: atom_id res chain seq x y z
N THR A 1 3.85 30.97 23.73
CA THR A 1 2.51 30.68 23.22
C THR A 1 2.65 29.56 22.17
N LEU A 2 1.97 28.42 22.35
CA LEU A 2 1.91 27.35 21.35
C LEU A 2 0.70 27.63 20.47
N VAL A 3 0.90 27.61 19.13
CA VAL A 3 -0.16 27.75 18.15
C VAL A 3 -0.44 26.38 17.56
N ARG A 4 -1.69 25.94 17.63
CA ARG A 4 -2.12 24.68 17.04
C ARG A 4 -2.17 24.82 15.51
N ALA A 5 -1.46 23.99 14.79
CA ALA A 5 -1.45 23.99 13.32
C ALA A 5 -1.64 22.56 12.78
N ILE A 6 -2.21 22.47 11.59
CA ILE A 6 -2.29 21.20 10.86
C ILE A 6 -0.94 20.99 10.18
N ILE A 7 -0.19 20.00 10.66
CA ILE A 7 1.06 19.59 10.01
C ILE A 7 0.69 18.64 8.86
N LYS A 8 0.90 19.09 7.63
CA LYS A 8 0.78 18.23 6.45
C LYS A 8 2.10 17.48 6.28
N ILE A 9 2.11 16.20 6.59
CA ILE A 9 3.24 15.31 6.31
C ILE A 9 3.00 14.73 4.92
N ASP A 10 3.92 15.00 4.00
CA ASP A 10 3.91 14.38 2.68
C ASP A 10 4.44 12.95 2.81
N SER A 11 3.52 11.98 2.70
CA SER A 11 3.84 10.55 2.82
C SER A 11 4.41 9.96 1.54
N VAL A 12 4.35 10.67 0.41
CA VAL A 12 4.82 10.21 -0.90
C VAL A 12 5.91 11.13 -1.41
N LYS A 13 7.09 10.58 -1.65
CA LYS A 13 8.22 11.28 -2.28
C LYS A 13 8.51 10.64 -3.63
N SER A 14 8.79 11.45 -4.65
CA SER A 14 9.02 10.95 -6.00
C SER A 14 10.08 11.74 -6.75
N LYS A 15 10.79 11.06 -7.63
CA LYS A 15 11.78 11.66 -8.53
C LYS A 15 12.01 10.78 -9.76
N LEU A 16 12.49 11.36 -10.85
CA LEU A 16 13.12 10.61 -11.92
C LEU A 16 14.56 10.32 -11.50
N ILE A 17 14.98 9.07 -11.59
CA ILE A 17 16.36 8.65 -11.32
C ILE A 17 17.19 8.84 -12.58
N GLU A 18 16.63 8.38 -13.71
CA GLU A 18 17.16 8.48 -15.06
C GLU A 18 16.01 8.73 -16.04
N PRO A 19 16.30 9.11 -17.30
CA PRO A 19 15.25 9.29 -18.30
C PRO A 19 14.39 8.02 -18.49
N GLY A 20 13.11 8.11 -18.13
CA GLY A 20 12.15 7.01 -18.19
C GLY A 20 12.13 6.09 -16.96
N TYR A 21 12.95 6.32 -15.93
CA TYR A 21 12.93 5.53 -14.71
C TYR A 21 12.50 6.37 -13.50
N ALA A 22 11.42 5.99 -12.90
CA ALA A 22 10.80 6.66 -11.75
C ALA A 22 11.14 5.96 -10.43
N TYR A 23 11.30 6.76 -9.39
CA TYR A 23 11.39 6.32 -8.01
C TYR A 23 10.27 6.99 -7.21
N VAL A 24 9.51 6.18 -6.48
CA VAL A 24 8.44 6.62 -5.59
C VAL A 24 8.65 5.97 -4.24
N ARG A 25 8.71 6.76 -3.18
CA ARG A 25 8.81 6.27 -1.81
C ARG A 25 7.55 6.62 -1.05
N ILE A 26 6.97 5.64 -0.36
CA ILE A 26 5.89 5.81 0.61
C ILE A 26 6.48 5.60 1.99
N THR A 27 6.31 6.58 2.88
CA THR A 27 6.87 6.55 4.24
C THR A 27 5.84 6.15 5.29
N GLN A 28 4.56 6.28 4.96
CA GLN A 28 3.43 5.91 5.81
C GLN A 28 2.14 5.91 4.99
N PHE A 29 1.18 5.06 5.35
CA PHE A 29 -0.15 5.02 4.73
C PHE A 29 -1.14 5.90 5.47
N GLN A 30 -1.31 7.13 4.99
CA GLN A 30 -2.25 8.14 5.49
C GLN A 30 -3.47 8.27 4.57
N GLU A 31 -4.47 9.06 4.98
CA GLU A 31 -5.71 9.23 4.22
C GLU A 31 -5.48 9.70 2.77
N ARG A 32 -4.54 10.62 2.57
CA ARG A 32 -4.22 11.18 1.26
C ARG A 32 -3.11 10.46 0.50
N THR A 33 -2.57 9.36 1.02
CA THR A 33 -1.44 8.67 0.37
C THR A 33 -1.77 8.20 -1.04
N GLY A 34 -2.99 7.66 -1.27
CA GLY A 34 -3.43 7.24 -2.61
C GLY A 34 -3.53 8.42 -3.59
N GLU A 35 -4.11 9.54 -3.15
CA GLU A 35 -4.21 10.77 -3.95
C GLU A 35 -2.83 11.36 -4.24
N ASN A 36 -1.97 11.47 -3.23
CA ASN A 36 -0.60 11.97 -3.39
C ASN A 36 0.23 11.07 -4.33
N LEU A 37 0.02 9.75 -4.29
CA LEU A 37 0.63 8.83 -5.24
C LEU A 37 0.19 9.10 -6.68
N ALA A 38 -1.12 9.29 -6.90
CA ALA A 38 -1.66 9.60 -8.22
C ALA A 38 -1.10 10.92 -8.78
N GLU A 39 -1.02 11.95 -7.94
CA GLU A 39 -0.40 13.24 -8.28
C GLU A 39 1.10 13.08 -8.62
N ALA A 40 1.84 12.30 -7.81
CA ALA A 40 3.25 12.01 -8.02
C ALA A 40 3.49 11.29 -9.35
N ILE A 41 2.73 10.25 -9.65
CA ILE A 41 2.81 9.50 -10.91
C ILE A 41 2.52 10.44 -12.09
N THR A 42 1.45 11.22 -12.03
CA THR A 42 1.09 12.17 -13.07
C THR A 42 2.20 13.18 -13.33
N LYS A 43 2.81 13.71 -12.27
CA LYS A 43 3.94 14.65 -12.36
C LYS A 43 5.18 14.00 -12.97
N LEU A 44 5.49 12.76 -12.60
CA LEU A 44 6.62 12.02 -13.16
C LEU A 44 6.45 11.78 -14.66
N TYR A 45 5.23 11.38 -15.08
CA TYR A 45 4.93 11.15 -16.49
C TYR A 45 4.98 12.44 -17.32
N SER A 46 4.43 13.53 -16.80
CA SER A 46 4.47 14.83 -17.50
C SER A 46 5.86 15.47 -17.52
N GLY A 47 6.69 15.19 -16.51
CA GLY A 47 8.07 15.68 -16.42
C GLY A 47 9.10 14.85 -17.20
N SER A 48 8.73 13.66 -17.63
CA SER A 48 9.63 12.78 -18.39
C SER A 48 9.67 13.19 -19.86
N LYS A 49 10.90 13.39 -20.40
CA LYS A 49 11.12 13.69 -21.82
C LYS A 49 11.07 12.45 -22.71
N VAL A 50 11.02 11.27 -22.11
CA VAL A 50 10.97 9.97 -22.79
C VAL A 50 9.88 9.10 -22.19
N PRO A 51 9.35 8.09 -22.90
CA PRO A 51 8.39 7.14 -22.33
C PRO A 51 8.91 6.50 -21.06
N MET A 52 8.03 6.27 -20.08
CA MET A 52 8.40 5.58 -18.85
C MET A 52 8.77 4.13 -19.14
N LYS A 53 9.91 3.68 -18.63
CA LYS A 53 10.50 2.36 -18.85
C LYS A 53 10.47 1.48 -17.61
N GLY A 54 10.36 2.08 -16.42
CA GLY A 54 10.33 1.34 -15.16
C GLY A 54 10.03 2.23 -13.96
N LEU A 55 9.63 1.58 -12.86
CA LEU A 55 9.31 2.24 -11.60
C LEU A 55 9.85 1.44 -10.42
N ILE A 56 10.46 2.15 -9.48
CA ILE A 56 10.83 1.62 -8.16
C ILE A 56 9.84 2.18 -7.14
N LEU A 57 9.13 1.28 -6.43
CA LEU A 57 8.31 1.60 -5.28
C LEU A 57 9.09 1.25 -4.00
N ASP A 58 9.45 2.23 -3.22
CA ASP A 58 10.21 2.03 -1.97
C ASP A 58 9.28 2.10 -0.75
N LEU A 59 9.12 0.96 -0.08
CA LEU A 59 8.34 0.77 1.14
C LEU A 59 9.23 0.46 2.35
N ARG A 60 10.55 0.63 2.24
CA ARG A 60 11.49 0.37 3.34
C ARG A 60 11.24 1.34 4.50
N ASN A 61 11.25 0.80 5.72
CA ASN A 61 10.98 1.54 6.96
C ASN A 61 9.58 2.21 6.99
N ASP A 62 8.62 1.68 6.23
CA ASP A 62 7.23 2.12 6.26
C ASP A 62 6.42 1.24 7.22
N PRO A 63 6.02 1.74 8.39
CA PRO A 63 5.32 0.93 9.40
C PRO A 63 3.86 0.59 9.02
N GLY A 64 3.42 1.04 7.86
CA GLY A 64 2.06 0.87 7.36
C GLY A 64 1.16 2.06 7.69
N GLY A 65 -0.10 1.78 7.96
CA GLY A 65 -1.14 2.77 8.25
C GLY A 65 -2.53 2.31 7.81
N LEU A 66 -3.25 3.16 7.09
CA LEU A 66 -4.64 2.93 6.73
C LEU A 66 -4.80 1.86 5.65
N LEU A 67 -5.71 0.92 5.90
CA LEU A 67 -6.01 -0.20 4.99
C LEU A 67 -6.53 0.26 3.63
N ASN A 68 -7.47 1.22 3.61
CA ASN A 68 -8.00 1.78 2.37
C ASN A 68 -6.90 2.46 1.53
N SER A 69 -5.90 3.06 2.16
CA SER A 69 -4.76 3.65 1.45
C SER A 69 -3.86 2.56 0.84
N ALA A 70 -3.69 1.41 1.51
CA ALA A 70 -3.00 0.26 0.92
C ALA A 70 -3.73 -0.28 -0.31
N VAL A 71 -5.07 -0.35 -0.24
CA VAL A 71 -5.89 -0.75 -1.40
C VAL A 71 -5.74 0.26 -2.54
N ALA A 72 -5.77 1.57 -2.26
CA ALA A 72 -5.57 2.61 -3.27
C ALA A 72 -4.20 2.49 -3.97
N VAL A 73 -3.14 2.34 -3.20
CA VAL A 73 -1.77 2.17 -3.72
C VAL A 73 -1.67 0.91 -4.59
N SER A 74 -2.23 -0.20 -4.13
CA SER A 74 -2.27 -1.45 -4.91
C SER A 74 -3.08 -1.28 -6.20
N ALA A 75 -4.23 -0.61 -6.14
CA ALA A 75 -5.13 -0.37 -7.28
C ALA A 75 -4.48 0.52 -8.36
N ALA A 76 -3.55 1.41 -7.99
CA ALA A 76 -2.79 2.20 -8.96
C ALA A 76 -2.00 1.32 -9.93
N PHE A 77 -1.54 0.15 -9.48
CA PHE A 77 -0.64 -0.73 -10.24
C PHE A 77 -1.30 -2.04 -10.72
N LEU A 78 -2.40 -2.48 -10.09
CA LEU A 78 -3.08 -3.72 -10.42
C LEU A 78 -4.25 -3.49 -11.39
N PRO A 79 -4.68 -4.53 -12.13
CA PRO A 79 -5.92 -4.47 -12.89
C PRO A 79 -7.12 -4.18 -11.97
N SER A 80 -8.16 -3.58 -12.55
CA SER A 80 -9.44 -3.40 -11.84
C SER A 80 -9.96 -4.75 -11.33
N ASN A 81 -10.56 -4.74 -10.15
CA ASN A 81 -11.12 -5.91 -9.46
C ASN A 81 -10.09 -6.98 -9.01
N ALA A 82 -8.78 -6.76 -9.17
CA ALA A 82 -7.78 -7.66 -8.61
C ALA A 82 -7.91 -7.74 -7.08
N LEU A 83 -7.82 -8.94 -6.53
CA LEU A 83 -7.81 -9.12 -5.07
C LEU A 83 -6.53 -8.52 -4.50
N VAL A 84 -6.66 -7.64 -3.52
CA VAL A 84 -5.51 -7.00 -2.85
C VAL A 84 -5.16 -7.74 -1.57
N VAL A 85 -6.16 -7.99 -0.75
CA VAL A 85 -6.00 -8.63 0.56
C VAL A 85 -7.33 -9.22 0.99
N TYR A 86 -7.31 -10.30 1.73
CA TYR A 86 -8.49 -10.78 2.41
C TYR A 86 -8.21 -11.02 3.89
N THR A 87 -9.28 -11.12 4.68
CA THR A 87 -9.19 -11.37 6.12
C THR A 87 -9.89 -12.67 6.48
N GLU A 88 -9.34 -13.37 7.46
CA GLU A 88 -9.99 -14.49 8.11
C GLU A 88 -10.06 -14.25 9.61
N GLY A 89 -11.22 -14.48 10.18
CA GLY A 89 -11.49 -14.38 11.61
C GLY A 89 -12.49 -15.42 12.07
N ARG A 90 -12.80 -15.43 13.35
CA ARG A 90 -13.71 -16.42 13.96
C ARG A 90 -15.17 -16.21 13.56
N THR A 91 -15.55 -14.98 13.25
CA THR A 91 -16.92 -14.60 12.89
C THR A 91 -17.03 -14.30 11.40
N ASN A 92 -18.25 -14.40 10.84
CA ASN A 92 -18.44 -14.18 9.40
C ASN A 92 -18.19 -12.74 8.98
N ASP A 93 -18.48 -11.76 9.84
CA ASP A 93 -18.20 -10.34 9.63
C ASP A 93 -16.71 -9.99 9.66
N ALA A 94 -15.87 -10.89 10.18
CA ALA A 94 -14.42 -10.78 10.14
C ALA A 94 -13.79 -11.28 8.84
N LYS A 95 -14.60 -11.79 7.90
CA LYS A 95 -14.17 -12.28 6.58
C LYS A 95 -14.46 -11.22 5.53
N MET A 96 -13.44 -10.55 5.05
CA MET A 96 -13.54 -9.51 4.02
C MET A 96 -12.60 -9.81 2.87
N GLN A 97 -12.99 -9.40 1.66
CA GLN A 97 -12.12 -9.37 0.49
C GLN A 97 -12.05 -7.93 -0.02
N LEU A 98 -10.87 -7.38 -0.07
CA LEU A 98 -10.65 -6.03 -0.57
C LEU A 98 -9.99 -6.11 -1.95
N ARG A 99 -10.61 -5.47 -2.92
CA ARG A 99 -10.21 -5.52 -4.32
C ARG A 99 -9.79 -4.15 -4.84
N ALA A 100 -9.08 -4.12 -5.94
CA ALA A 100 -8.61 -2.91 -6.61
C ALA A 100 -9.77 -2.16 -7.30
N ASN A 101 -10.78 -1.74 -6.51
CA ASN A 101 -11.96 -1.00 -6.96
C ASN A 101 -12.18 0.23 -6.10
N PRO A 102 -12.75 1.32 -6.65
CA PRO A 102 -12.99 2.58 -5.94
C PRO A 102 -13.77 2.42 -4.64
N GLU A 103 -14.73 1.51 -4.58
CA GLU A 103 -15.55 1.24 -3.38
C GLU A 103 -14.74 0.86 -2.14
N TYR A 104 -13.52 0.29 -2.31
CA TYR A 104 -12.67 -0.16 -1.21
C TYR A 104 -11.63 0.88 -0.78
N TYR A 105 -11.36 1.91 -1.59
CA TYR A 105 -10.36 2.92 -1.24
C TYR A 105 -10.88 4.36 -1.20
N LEU A 106 -12.00 4.67 -1.86
CA LEU A 106 -12.62 5.98 -1.75
C LEU A 106 -13.44 6.08 -0.46
N ARG A 107 -13.38 7.22 0.19
CA ARG A 107 -14.26 7.57 1.29
C ARG A 107 -15.34 8.54 0.80
N GLY A 108 -16.59 8.11 0.89
CA GLY A 108 -17.72 8.92 0.43
C GLY A 108 -17.86 8.97 -1.09
N SER A 109 -18.57 10.00 -1.59
CA SER A 109 -18.86 10.20 -3.01
C SER A 109 -17.77 10.96 -3.79
N GLY A 110 -16.51 10.84 -3.35
CA GLY A 110 -15.38 11.53 -3.98
C GLY A 110 -15.09 11.04 -5.41
N ARG A 111 -14.48 11.91 -6.22
CA ARG A 111 -13.99 11.52 -7.54
C ARG A 111 -12.83 10.54 -7.40
N ASP A 112 -12.83 9.49 -8.23
CA ASP A 112 -11.72 8.54 -8.26
C ASP A 112 -10.43 9.21 -8.77
N PHE A 113 -9.49 9.41 -7.86
CA PHE A 113 -8.21 10.05 -8.14
C PHE A 113 -7.26 9.16 -8.97
N LEU A 114 -7.54 7.86 -9.09
CA LEU A 114 -6.77 6.93 -9.93
C LEU A 114 -7.28 6.85 -11.37
N ALA A 115 -8.49 7.36 -11.67
CA ALA A 115 -9.14 7.21 -12.97
C ALA A 115 -8.34 7.78 -14.14
N ASN A 116 -7.52 8.81 -13.89
CA ASN A 116 -6.76 9.51 -14.93
C ASN A 116 -5.27 9.08 -14.98
N LEU A 117 -4.89 8.03 -14.28
CA LEU A 117 -3.51 7.53 -14.34
C LEU A 117 -3.19 6.98 -15.74
N PRO A 118 -1.96 7.19 -16.24
CA PRO A 118 -1.52 6.59 -17.49
C PRO A 118 -1.66 5.06 -17.45
N GLN A 119 -2.27 4.47 -18.46
CA GLN A 119 -2.50 3.02 -18.50
C GLN A 119 -1.20 2.21 -18.42
N SER A 120 -0.11 2.75 -18.97
CA SER A 120 1.22 2.12 -18.91
C SER A 120 1.73 1.92 -17.50
N ILE A 121 1.24 2.66 -16.48
CA ILE A 121 1.65 2.46 -15.08
C ILE A 121 1.34 1.03 -14.58
N LYS A 122 0.34 0.38 -15.17
CA LYS A 122 -0.05 -0.98 -14.83
C LYS A 122 0.80 -2.07 -15.51
N THR A 123 1.64 -1.69 -16.46
CA THR A 123 2.37 -2.66 -17.30
C THR A 123 3.88 -2.45 -17.35
N ILE A 124 4.39 -1.23 -17.06
CA ILE A 124 5.84 -1.00 -17.04
C ILE A 124 6.54 -1.89 -16.01
N PRO A 125 7.78 -2.32 -16.25
CA PRO A 125 8.58 -3.04 -15.26
C PRO A 125 8.61 -2.33 -13.92
N MET A 126 8.46 -3.08 -12.83
CA MET A 126 8.36 -2.52 -11.50
C MET A 126 9.11 -3.36 -10.48
N VAL A 127 9.83 -2.69 -9.58
CA VAL A 127 10.49 -3.28 -8.42
C VAL A 127 9.91 -2.63 -7.16
N THR A 128 9.61 -3.45 -6.16
CA THR A 128 9.16 -2.99 -4.84
C THR A 128 10.24 -3.31 -3.81
N LEU A 129 10.78 -2.26 -3.17
CA LEU A 129 11.80 -2.39 -2.13
C LEU A 129 11.15 -2.51 -0.75
N VAL A 130 11.58 -3.50 0.01
CA VAL A 130 11.08 -3.77 1.37
C VAL A 130 12.23 -4.09 2.33
N ASN A 131 11.99 -3.94 3.63
CA ASN A 131 12.90 -4.40 4.68
C ASN A 131 12.15 -4.75 5.98
N GLY A 132 12.88 -5.10 7.03
CA GLY A 132 12.30 -5.42 8.35
C GLY A 132 11.49 -4.30 9.00
N GLY A 133 11.60 -3.06 8.52
CA GLY A 133 10.75 -1.93 8.92
C GLY A 133 9.47 -1.78 8.10
N SER A 134 9.29 -2.56 7.03
CA SER A 134 8.06 -2.61 6.23
C SER A 134 7.01 -3.45 6.96
N ALA A 135 5.87 -2.85 7.35
CA ALA A 135 4.87 -3.52 8.18
C ALA A 135 3.43 -3.22 7.76
N SER A 136 2.50 -4.13 8.06
CA SER A 136 1.04 -3.92 7.93
C SER A 136 0.61 -3.53 6.51
N ALA A 137 0.16 -2.28 6.27
CA ALA A 137 -0.26 -1.79 4.96
C ALA A 137 0.84 -1.94 3.89
N SER A 138 2.11 -1.74 4.24
CA SER A 138 3.25 -1.97 3.34
C SER A 138 3.35 -3.42 2.91
N GLU A 139 3.11 -4.36 3.84
CA GLU A 139 3.12 -5.80 3.56
C GLU A 139 1.94 -6.23 2.70
N ILE A 140 0.77 -5.58 2.89
CA ILE A 140 -0.40 -5.79 2.04
C ILE A 140 -0.09 -5.39 0.59
N VAL A 141 0.51 -4.21 0.39
CA VAL A 141 0.88 -3.75 -0.96
C VAL A 141 1.94 -4.65 -1.57
N ALA A 142 3.03 -4.93 -0.85
CA ALA A 142 4.11 -5.77 -1.36
C ALA A 142 3.61 -7.18 -1.72
N GLY A 143 2.82 -7.81 -0.83
CA GLY A 143 2.25 -9.14 -1.05
C GLY A 143 1.26 -9.18 -2.23
N ALA A 144 0.42 -8.17 -2.37
CA ALA A 144 -0.51 -8.09 -3.50
C ALA A 144 0.24 -7.94 -4.84
N LEU A 145 1.24 -7.06 -4.90
CA LEU A 145 2.03 -6.86 -6.12
C LEU A 145 2.87 -8.10 -6.47
N GLN A 146 3.42 -8.78 -5.47
CA GLN A 146 4.17 -10.03 -5.64
C GLN A 146 3.27 -11.16 -6.16
N ASP A 147 2.14 -11.41 -5.50
CA ASP A 147 1.23 -12.51 -5.83
C ASP A 147 0.63 -12.36 -7.23
N HIS A 148 0.32 -11.14 -7.65
CA HIS A 148 -0.11 -10.83 -9.02
C HIS A 148 1.03 -10.76 -10.03
N LYS A 149 2.27 -11.01 -9.62
CA LYS A 149 3.48 -10.89 -10.47
C LYS A 149 3.59 -9.53 -11.16
N ARG A 150 3.05 -8.51 -10.49
CA ARG A 150 3.08 -7.14 -10.98
C ARG A 150 4.43 -6.48 -10.75
N SER A 151 5.09 -6.86 -9.66
CA SER A 151 6.38 -6.32 -9.24
C SER A 151 7.28 -7.44 -8.73
N ILE A 152 8.57 -7.30 -8.95
CA ILE A 152 9.59 -8.07 -8.23
C ILE A 152 9.77 -7.39 -6.86
N VAL A 153 9.63 -8.13 -5.79
CA VAL A 153 9.90 -7.64 -4.43
C VAL A 153 11.36 -7.92 -4.07
N MET A 154 12.09 -6.90 -3.67
CA MET A 154 13.52 -6.96 -3.39
C MET A 154 13.84 -6.36 -2.01
N GLY A 155 14.79 -6.92 -1.31
CA GLY A 155 15.28 -6.46 -0.02
C GLY A 155 15.34 -7.57 1.02
N SER A 156 15.00 -7.27 2.28
CA SER A 156 15.00 -8.24 3.37
C SER A 156 13.56 -8.57 3.82
N GLN A 157 13.43 -9.66 4.60
CA GLN A 157 12.15 -10.12 5.18
C GLN A 157 11.42 -8.98 5.87
N THR A 158 10.10 -8.83 5.61
CA THR A 158 9.30 -7.78 6.25
C THR A 158 8.90 -8.15 7.67
N PHE A 159 8.29 -7.21 8.39
CA PHE A 159 8.04 -7.31 9.84
C PHE A 159 7.09 -8.45 10.25
N GLY A 160 6.03 -8.70 9.48
CA GLY A 160 5.02 -9.72 9.81
C GLY A 160 3.86 -9.22 10.68
N LYS A 161 3.38 -7.99 10.45
CA LYS A 161 2.20 -7.43 11.14
C LYS A 161 0.94 -7.65 10.33
N GLY A 162 0.31 -8.80 10.48
CA GLY A 162 -0.88 -9.21 9.75
C GLY A 162 -2.16 -9.33 10.58
N SER A 163 -2.27 -8.67 11.75
CA SER A 163 -3.45 -8.72 12.61
C SER A 163 -4.40 -7.55 12.38
N VAL A 164 -5.70 -7.84 12.28
CA VAL A 164 -6.79 -6.86 12.27
C VAL A 164 -7.19 -6.54 13.70
N GLN A 165 -7.14 -5.26 14.06
CA GLN A 165 -7.53 -4.78 15.38
C GLN A 165 -8.88 -4.08 15.30
N THR A 166 -9.85 -4.54 16.11
CA THR A 166 -11.16 -3.90 16.26
C THR A 166 -11.24 -3.19 17.60
N ILE A 167 -11.71 -1.96 17.58
CA ILE A 167 -11.97 -1.18 18.80
C ILE A 167 -13.44 -1.32 19.14
N LEU A 168 -13.75 -1.92 20.28
CA LEU A 168 -15.09 -2.07 20.81
C LEU A 168 -15.31 -1.03 21.91
N PRO A 169 -16.17 -0.03 21.68
CA PRO A 169 -16.53 0.94 22.71
C PRO A 169 -17.23 0.24 23.89
N LEU A 170 -16.86 0.62 25.09
CA LEU A 170 -17.52 0.21 26.33
C LEU A 170 -18.23 1.40 26.99
N SER A 171 -18.97 1.16 28.07
CA SER A 171 -19.50 2.21 28.92
C SER A 171 -18.36 3.08 29.51
N ASN A 172 -18.68 4.32 29.90
CA ASN A 172 -17.75 5.25 30.55
C ASN A 172 -16.55 5.75 29.70
N ASN A 173 -16.76 5.95 28.39
CA ASN A 173 -15.74 6.46 27.48
C ASN A 173 -14.45 5.59 27.41
N THR A 174 -14.57 4.30 27.72
CA THR A 174 -13.50 3.31 27.57
C THR A 174 -13.73 2.45 26.33
N ALA A 175 -12.70 1.74 25.90
CA ALA A 175 -12.80 0.80 24.78
C ALA A 175 -11.83 -0.37 24.95
N ILE A 176 -12.19 -1.52 24.39
CA ILE A 176 -11.30 -2.67 24.27
C ILE A 176 -10.80 -2.75 22.83
N LYS A 177 -9.49 -2.94 22.67
CA LYS A 177 -8.86 -3.22 21.39
C LYS A 177 -8.55 -4.71 21.32
N LEU A 178 -9.21 -5.41 20.38
CA LEU A 178 -9.09 -6.85 20.21
C LEU A 178 -8.60 -7.21 18.81
N THR A 179 -7.79 -8.26 18.71
CA THR A 179 -7.48 -8.89 17.43
C THR A 179 -8.66 -9.78 17.02
N THR A 180 -9.31 -9.44 15.91
CA THR A 180 -10.52 -10.11 15.42
C THR A 180 -10.30 -10.94 14.18
N ALA A 181 -9.27 -10.62 13.38
CA ALA A 181 -8.93 -11.32 12.15
C ALA A 181 -7.44 -11.23 11.82
N ARG A 182 -7.03 -11.95 10.79
CA ARG A 182 -5.69 -11.90 10.20
C ARG A 182 -5.78 -11.57 8.73
N TYR A 183 -4.76 -10.84 8.23
CA TYR A 183 -4.59 -10.53 6.81
C TYR A 183 -3.87 -11.65 6.09
N PHE A 184 -4.37 -11.92 4.87
CA PHE A 184 -3.77 -12.89 3.93
C PHE A 184 -3.57 -12.21 2.57
N THR A 185 -2.48 -12.55 1.91
CA THR A 185 -2.20 -12.13 0.54
C THR A 185 -3.16 -12.82 -0.44
N PRO A 186 -3.31 -12.35 -1.68
CA PRO A 186 -4.20 -12.96 -2.66
C PRO A 186 -4.00 -14.48 -2.84
N ASN A 187 -2.77 -14.98 -2.75
CA ASN A 187 -2.45 -16.41 -2.86
C ASN A 187 -2.58 -17.19 -1.54
N GLY A 188 -3.09 -16.55 -0.47
CA GLY A 188 -3.38 -17.24 0.78
C GLY A 188 -2.23 -17.29 1.79
N GLN A 189 -1.18 -16.51 1.59
CA GLN A 189 -0.09 -16.42 2.56
C GLN A 189 -0.52 -15.54 3.74
N SER A 190 -0.40 -16.06 4.97
CA SER A 190 -0.60 -15.27 6.18
C SER A 190 0.53 -14.26 6.36
N ILE A 191 0.18 -12.99 6.53
CA ILE A 191 1.16 -11.93 6.82
C ILE A 191 1.60 -11.99 8.29
N GLN A 192 0.70 -12.42 9.20
CA GLN A 192 0.97 -12.43 10.64
C GLN A 192 2.14 -13.34 11.00
N ALA A 193 3.16 -12.77 11.64
CA ALA A 193 4.39 -13.39 12.12
C ALA A 193 5.27 -14.03 11.03
N LYS A 194 4.88 -13.88 9.75
CA LYS A 194 5.65 -14.37 8.60
C LYS A 194 6.20 -13.24 7.75
N GLY A 195 5.40 -12.18 7.56
CA GLY A 195 5.74 -11.11 6.65
C GLY A 195 5.72 -11.55 5.18
N ILE A 196 6.34 -10.73 4.35
CA ILE A 196 6.56 -10.99 2.94
C ILE A 196 8.03 -11.35 2.74
N THR A 197 8.27 -12.50 2.14
CA THR A 197 9.62 -12.90 1.72
C THR A 197 9.89 -12.31 0.36
N PRO A 198 10.94 -11.49 0.18
CA PRO A 198 11.30 -10.94 -1.11
C PRO A 198 11.61 -12.02 -2.15
N ASP A 199 11.36 -11.71 -3.44
CA ASP A 199 11.79 -12.55 -4.57
C ASP A 199 13.31 -12.52 -4.73
N ILE A 200 13.92 -11.38 -4.41
CA ILE A 200 15.37 -11.16 -4.40
C ILE A 200 15.75 -10.67 -3.01
N LEU A 201 16.50 -11.52 -2.30
CA LEU A 201 17.05 -11.17 -1.00
C LEU A 201 18.29 -10.28 -1.19
N ASP A 202 18.30 -9.18 -0.49
CA ASP A 202 19.43 -8.26 -0.36
C ASP A 202 19.60 -7.97 1.14
N GLU A 203 20.60 -8.59 1.74
CA GLU A 203 20.94 -8.40 3.15
C GLU A 203 21.93 -7.24 3.21
N GLU A 204 21.46 -6.04 3.63
CA GLU A 204 22.32 -4.93 4.01
C GLU A 204 23.03 -5.20 5.34
#